data_d986cff1ccf6a85ce2683319b69c2584
#
_entry.id   d986cff1ccf6a85ce2683319b69c2584
#
_cell.length_a   1.000
_cell.length_b   1.000
_cell.length_c   1.000
_cell.angle_alpha   90.00
_cell.angle_beta   90.00
_cell.angle_gamma   90.00
#
_symmetry.space_group_name_H-M   'P 1'
#
loop_
_entity.id
_entity.type
_entity.pdbx_description
1 polymer ?
#
loop_
_entity_poly.entity_id
_entity_poly.type
_entity_poly.pdbx_seq_one_letter_code
_entity_poly.pdbx_strand_id
1 'polypeptide(L)'
;MKKLLALCLLLGTVGSLASCRSSNANADQKEEIKNIPVTPLIVMDTTVYQEYIADIQAFKNVEVRSKLNGFLDKIYVDEGAWVKKGQVLFKYNNEEYRAELAKAKAQYDNSIAEAQKIKLEMERTQKLVDKNIVSPSEYNLLKIQLKAANSKIEEARALVNQAQTKLDYTVIHAPFDGRIDRILLKEGSLLTEGSLITTISDLSQVNVYFDISEREYLTMMQDKLNGKDTKKTVKLILANGALYPHEGVAHIVESEFEANTGSISLRVQFPNAEHILKHGATGKIAVPMETGQHTFVHQKSVFEIQDKTYVYTMQPDSTVKMTPFVAGSRVGHYYIVEGGLDPNVKVVYEGVQNLRNGMKINPKLRKL
;
A
#
# COMPACT_ATOMS: atom_id res chain seq x y z
N MET A 1 49.61 -23.18 -75.29
CA MET A 1 49.24 -23.43 -73.90
C MET A 1 47.75 -23.80 -73.64
N LYS A 2 46.88 -23.94 -74.67
CA LYS A 2 45.46 -24.30 -74.56
C LYS A 2 45.17 -25.80 -74.77
N LYS A 3 46.20 -26.60 -75.20
CA LYS A 3 46.00 -28.06 -75.45
C LYS A 3 46.51 -28.95 -74.31
N LEU A 4 47.22 -28.41 -73.33
CA LEU A 4 47.66 -29.19 -72.15
C LEU A 4 46.67 -29.18 -70.99
N LEU A 5 45.71 -28.22 -70.97
CA LEU A 5 44.72 -28.12 -69.93
C LEU A 5 43.52 -29.11 -70.13
N ALA A 6 43.29 -29.52 -71.37
CA ALA A 6 42.17 -30.46 -71.68
C ALA A 6 42.50 -31.92 -71.41
N LEU A 7 43.80 -32.29 -71.28
CA LEU A 7 44.18 -33.73 -71.03
C LEU A 7 44.16 -34.04 -69.50
N CYS A 8 44.28 -33.07 -68.60
CA CYS A 8 44.19 -33.28 -67.15
C CYS A 8 42.72 -33.38 -66.67
N LEU A 9 41.76 -32.86 -67.40
CA LEU A 9 40.33 -32.93 -67.00
C LEU A 9 39.65 -34.26 -67.36
N LEU A 10 40.22 -35.09 -68.27
CA LEU A 10 39.64 -36.36 -68.66
C LEU A 10 40.14 -37.56 -67.85
N LEU A 11 41.23 -37.41 -67.08
CA LEU A 11 41.72 -38.50 -66.18
C LEU A 11 41.12 -38.42 -64.74
N GLY A 12 40.44 -37.36 -64.40
CA GLY A 12 39.83 -37.15 -63.07
C GLY A 12 38.43 -37.79 -62.86
N THR A 13 37.77 -38.28 -63.93
CA THR A 13 36.37 -38.76 -63.88
C THR A 13 36.19 -40.27 -63.84
N VAL A 14 37.26 -41.08 -63.85
CA VAL A 14 37.18 -42.57 -63.82
C VAL A 14 37.41 -43.17 -62.42
N GLY A 15 37.85 -42.32 -61.42
CA GLY A 15 38.25 -42.82 -60.09
C GLY A 15 37.13 -42.81 -59.04
N SER A 16 35.88 -42.41 -59.32
CA SER A 16 34.83 -42.18 -58.28
C SER A 16 33.64 -43.14 -58.30
N LEU A 17 33.73 -44.30 -58.94
CA LEU A 17 32.57 -45.26 -59.03
C LEU A 17 32.77 -46.58 -58.31
N ALA A 18 33.63 -46.66 -57.27
CA ALA A 18 33.79 -47.88 -56.54
C ALA A 18 33.92 -47.66 -55.04
N SER A 19 32.85 -47.20 -54.39
CA SER A 19 32.67 -47.42 -52.94
C SER A 19 31.23 -47.09 -52.49
N CYS A 20 30.27 -47.90 -52.86
CA CYS A 20 29.03 -48.05 -52.15
C CYS A 20 28.84 -49.52 -51.81
N ARG A 21 29.58 -49.99 -50.80
CA ARG A 21 29.27 -51.23 -50.11
C ARG A 21 28.49 -50.84 -48.86
N SER A 22 27.13 -50.89 -48.98
CA SER A 22 26.25 -50.74 -47.83
C SER A 22 26.54 -51.89 -46.86
N SER A 23 27.23 -51.57 -45.78
CA SER A 23 27.21 -52.40 -44.58
C SER A 23 25.85 -52.12 -43.90
N ASN A 24 24.94 -53.05 -44.05
CA ASN A 24 23.82 -53.21 -43.12
C ASN A 24 24.40 -53.54 -41.74
N ALA A 25 24.82 -52.51 -41.02
CA ALA A 25 24.96 -52.59 -39.59
C ALA A 25 23.56 -52.36 -39.00
N ASN A 26 22.78 -53.41 -38.87
CA ASN A 26 21.79 -53.50 -37.79
C ASN A 26 22.58 -53.40 -36.47
N ALA A 27 22.94 -52.19 -36.10
CA ALA A 27 23.28 -51.88 -34.74
C ALA A 27 21.96 -51.99 -33.96
N ASP A 28 21.75 -53.14 -33.34
CA ASP A 28 20.90 -53.28 -32.16
C ASP A 28 21.39 -52.18 -31.17
N GLN A 29 20.87 -50.95 -31.28
CA GLN A 29 21.00 -49.98 -30.23
C GLN A 29 20.24 -50.57 -29.05
N LYS A 30 20.95 -51.37 -28.26
CA LYS A 30 20.53 -51.70 -26.90
C LYS A 30 20.26 -50.36 -26.22
N GLU A 31 18.98 -49.93 -26.17
CA GLU A 31 18.56 -48.74 -25.46
C GLU A 31 19.18 -48.82 -24.06
N GLU A 32 20.15 -47.95 -23.81
CA GLU A 32 20.82 -47.87 -22.51
C GLU A 32 19.77 -47.40 -21.51
N ILE A 33 19.24 -48.35 -20.72
CA ILE A 33 18.20 -48.10 -19.74
C ILE A 33 18.80 -47.14 -18.69
N LYS A 34 18.49 -45.84 -18.80
CA LYS A 34 19.01 -44.81 -17.93
C LYS A 34 18.40 -44.92 -16.54
N ASN A 35 19.23 -44.79 -15.51
CA ASN A 35 18.78 -44.65 -14.13
C ASN A 35 18.15 -43.29 -13.95
N ILE A 36 16.85 -43.23 -13.74
CA ILE A 36 16.09 -41.96 -13.60
C ILE A 36 15.45 -41.90 -12.21
N PRO A 37 15.65 -40.82 -11.45
CA PRO A 37 14.99 -40.66 -10.16
C PRO A 37 13.50 -40.45 -10.34
N VAL A 38 12.71 -41.23 -9.62
CA VAL A 38 11.25 -41.12 -9.58
C VAL A 38 10.79 -40.90 -8.15
N THR A 39 9.71 -40.13 -7.99
CA THR A 39 9.14 -39.79 -6.69
C THR A 39 7.61 -39.93 -6.72
N PRO A 40 6.96 -40.34 -5.64
CA PRO A 40 5.51 -40.22 -5.53
C PRO A 40 5.12 -38.73 -5.47
N LEU A 41 3.89 -38.41 -5.80
CA LEU A 41 3.30 -37.12 -5.49
C LEU A 41 3.18 -36.94 -3.96
N ILE A 42 3.32 -35.73 -3.47
CA ILE A 42 3.22 -35.46 -2.06
C ILE A 42 1.79 -34.93 -1.78
N VAL A 43 1.12 -35.56 -0.84
CA VAL A 43 -0.18 -35.11 -0.37
C VAL A 43 0.02 -34.50 1.03
N MET A 44 -0.25 -33.23 1.19
CA MET A 44 -0.12 -32.52 2.46
C MET A 44 -1.36 -31.69 2.74
N ASP A 45 -1.73 -31.64 4.01
CA ASP A 45 -2.72 -30.69 4.50
C ASP A 45 -2.02 -29.36 4.76
N THR A 46 -2.36 -28.34 3.97
CA THR A 46 -1.73 -27.03 4.07
C THR A 46 -2.68 -25.95 3.61
N THR A 47 -2.38 -24.70 4.04
CA THR A 47 -3.08 -23.50 3.56
C THR A 47 -2.31 -22.91 2.41
N VAL A 48 -2.98 -22.70 1.30
CA VAL A 48 -2.45 -21.99 0.13
C VAL A 48 -2.71 -20.52 0.32
N TYR A 49 -1.67 -19.68 0.16
CA TYR A 49 -1.76 -18.24 0.26
C TYR A 49 -1.59 -17.61 -1.12
N GLN A 50 -2.47 -16.66 -1.42
CA GLN A 50 -2.30 -15.74 -2.53
C GLN A 50 -1.60 -14.48 -2.00
N GLU A 51 -0.52 -14.08 -2.65
CA GLU A 51 0.25 -12.89 -2.27
C GLU A 51 -0.14 -11.69 -3.14
N TYR A 52 -0.38 -10.56 -2.50
CA TYR A 52 -0.66 -9.27 -3.13
C TYR A 52 0.38 -8.26 -2.69
N ILE A 53 0.84 -7.43 -3.61
CA ILE A 53 1.69 -6.28 -3.27
C ILE A 53 0.85 -5.31 -2.44
N ALA A 54 1.45 -4.74 -1.41
CA ALA A 54 0.74 -3.89 -0.48
C ALA A 54 1.57 -2.68 -0.05
N ASP A 55 0.86 -1.56 0.13
CA ASP A 55 1.40 -0.31 0.63
C ASP A 55 1.06 -0.12 2.10
N ILE A 56 2.07 0.17 2.90
CA ILE A 56 1.95 0.37 4.34
C ILE A 56 1.85 1.88 4.61
N GLN A 57 0.74 2.29 5.22
CA GLN A 57 0.50 3.68 5.58
C GLN A 57 0.31 3.83 7.08
N ALA A 58 0.79 4.93 7.65
CA ALA A 58 0.52 5.28 9.03
C ALA A 58 -0.99 5.36 9.30
N PHE A 59 -1.42 5.10 10.51
CA PHE A 59 -2.83 5.23 10.91
C PHE A 59 -3.35 6.66 10.69
N LYS A 60 -2.50 7.66 10.99
CA LYS A 60 -2.71 9.07 10.63
C LYS A 60 -1.39 9.61 10.11
N ASN A 61 -1.45 10.36 9.03
CA ASN A 61 -0.31 11.08 8.48
C ASN A 61 -0.78 12.48 8.10
N VAL A 62 -0.31 13.50 8.83
CA VAL A 62 -0.77 14.88 8.68
C VAL A 62 0.39 15.81 8.45
N GLU A 63 0.31 16.58 7.39
CA GLU A 63 1.23 17.66 7.10
C GLU A 63 0.97 18.85 8.03
N VAL A 64 2.00 19.29 8.72
CA VAL A 64 1.99 20.49 9.54
C VAL A 64 2.40 21.64 8.65
N ARG A 65 1.40 22.46 8.30
CA ARG A 65 1.56 23.61 7.42
C ARG A 65 1.38 24.93 8.17
N SER A 66 2.07 25.98 7.71
CA SER A 66 1.88 27.32 8.21
C SER A 66 0.46 27.82 7.90
N LYS A 67 -0.18 28.48 8.88
CA LYS A 67 -1.46 29.20 8.71
C LYS A 67 -1.28 30.70 8.53
N LEU A 68 -0.05 31.20 8.69
CA LEU A 68 0.28 32.63 8.69
C LEU A 68 1.59 32.86 7.95
N ASN A 69 1.82 34.11 7.57
CA ASN A 69 3.10 34.59 7.09
C ASN A 69 3.97 35.02 8.28
N GLY A 70 5.28 34.82 8.21
CA GLY A 70 6.20 35.28 9.25
C GLY A 70 7.52 34.52 9.25
N PHE A 71 8.40 34.85 10.17
CA PHE A 71 9.67 34.19 10.34
C PHE A 71 9.57 33.13 11.43
N LEU A 72 10.15 31.95 11.18
CA LEU A 72 10.28 30.88 12.17
C LEU A 72 11.26 31.34 13.26
N ASP A 73 10.76 31.62 14.45
CA ASP A 73 11.55 32.12 15.59
C ASP A 73 12.28 30.95 16.29
N LYS A 74 11.55 29.88 16.63
CA LYS A 74 12.09 28.80 17.39
C LYS A 74 11.50 27.44 17.04
N ILE A 75 12.36 26.40 17.07
CA ILE A 75 12.03 25.00 16.90
C ILE A 75 12.22 24.32 18.26
N TYR A 76 11.17 23.65 18.78
CA TYR A 76 11.17 23.00 20.10
C TYR A 76 11.34 21.50 20.05
N VAL A 77 11.46 20.93 18.87
CA VAL A 77 11.49 19.47 18.64
C VAL A 77 12.54 19.11 17.61
N ASP A 78 13.08 17.91 17.72
CA ASP A 78 14.03 17.37 16.76
C ASP A 78 13.34 16.48 15.70
N GLU A 79 13.99 16.32 14.54
CA GLU A 79 13.58 15.40 13.50
C GLU A 79 13.52 13.97 14.04
N GLY A 80 12.44 13.26 13.76
CA GLY A 80 12.23 11.90 14.22
C GLY A 80 11.82 11.74 15.70
N ALA A 81 11.64 12.85 16.43
CA ALA A 81 11.20 12.82 17.82
C ALA A 81 9.73 12.39 17.96
N TRP A 82 9.42 11.78 19.10
CA TRP A 82 8.04 11.52 19.52
C TRP A 82 7.45 12.75 20.20
N VAL A 83 6.23 13.12 19.82
CA VAL A 83 5.49 14.25 20.37
C VAL A 83 4.13 13.83 20.87
N LYS A 84 3.63 14.57 21.88
CA LYS A 84 2.30 14.38 22.43
C LYS A 84 1.34 15.42 21.86
N LYS A 85 0.06 15.08 21.75
CA LYS A 85 -1.01 16.01 21.40
C LYS A 85 -0.93 17.27 22.26
N GLY A 86 -0.97 18.46 21.59
CA GLY A 86 -0.88 19.76 22.24
C GLY A 86 0.55 20.21 22.58
N GLN A 87 1.57 19.39 22.39
CA GLN A 87 2.97 19.80 22.56
C GLN A 87 3.33 20.90 21.56
N VAL A 88 4.03 21.95 22.03
CA VAL A 88 4.54 23.02 21.18
C VAL A 88 5.67 22.46 20.31
N LEU A 89 5.56 22.71 19.01
CA LEU A 89 6.53 22.26 18.00
C LEU A 89 7.36 23.42 17.47
N PHE A 90 6.68 24.49 17.06
CA PHE A 90 7.29 25.64 16.39
C PHE A 90 6.67 26.92 16.91
N LYS A 91 7.45 27.98 16.89
CA LYS A 91 6.99 29.32 17.23
C LYS A 91 7.47 30.30 16.17
N TYR A 92 6.57 31.17 15.73
CA TYR A 92 6.88 32.32 14.87
C TYR A 92 7.31 33.52 15.69
N ASN A 93 7.99 34.47 15.04
CA ASN A 93 8.03 35.83 15.55
C ASN A 93 6.60 36.38 15.56
N ASN A 94 6.12 36.77 16.75
CA ASN A 94 4.74 37.15 16.98
C ASN A 94 4.57 38.63 17.34
N GLU A 95 5.59 39.47 17.18
CA GLU A 95 5.54 40.89 17.55
C GLU A 95 4.45 41.64 16.80
N GLU A 96 4.35 41.43 15.49
CA GLU A 96 3.32 42.04 14.65
C GLU A 96 1.91 41.63 15.08
N TYR A 97 1.68 40.35 15.33
CA TYR A 97 0.38 39.82 15.77
C TYR A 97 -0.01 40.28 17.17
N ARG A 98 0.97 40.48 18.06
CA ARG A 98 0.73 41.13 19.38
C ARG A 98 0.32 42.57 19.24
N ALA A 99 0.96 43.31 18.34
CA ALA A 99 0.60 44.68 18.07
C ALA A 99 -0.80 44.81 17.46
N GLU A 100 -1.16 43.89 16.52
CA GLU A 100 -2.52 43.82 15.94
C GLU A 100 -3.57 43.56 17.03
N LEU A 101 -3.32 42.62 17.92
CA LEU A 101 -4.21 42.32 19.05
C LEU A 101 -4.35 43.51 20.00
N ALA A 102 -3.24 44.20 20.34
CA ALA A 102 -3.27 45.36 21.19
C ALA A 102 -4.11 46.50 20.58
N LYS A 103 -3.97 46.75 19.27
CA LYS A 103 -4.79 47.70 18.52
C LYS A 103 -6.27 47.35 18.55
N ALA A 104 -6.61 46.07 18.32
CA ALA A 104 -8.01 45.60 18.37
C ALA A 104 -8.63 45.76 19.76
N LYS A 105 -7.86 45.46 20.83
CA LYS A 105 -8.30 45.68 22.22
C LYS A 105 -8.56 47.17 22.53
N ALA A 106 -7.66 48.07 22.11
CA ALA A 106 -7.86 49.50 22.28
C ALA A 106 -9.14 50.00 21.57
N GLN A 107 -9.43 49.47 20.37
CA GLN A 107 -10.67 49.80 19.65
C GLN A 107 -11.93 49.29 20.38
N TYR A 108 -11.85 48.06 20.95
CA TYR A 108 -12.93 47.49 21.76
C TYR A 108 -13.21 48.33 23.01
N ASP A 109 -12.16 48.79 23.73
CA ASP A 109 -12.27 49.63 24.91
C ASP A 109 -12.88 51.00 24.55
N ASN A 110 -12.49 51.60 23.42
CA ASN A 110 -13.09 52.83 22.91
C ASN A 110 -14.59 52.68 22.63
N SER A 111 -14.99 51.55 22.04
CA SER A 111 -16.41 51.25 21.75
C SER A 111 -17.24 51.11 23.05
N ILE A 112 -16.65 50.50 24.09
CA ILE A 112 -17.26 50.42 25.42
C ILE A 112 -17.44 51.82 26.02
N ALA A 113 -16.42 52.66 26.00
CA ALA A 113 -16.46 54.01 26.54
C ALA A 113 -17.55 54.87 25.86
N GLU A 114 -17.69 54.76 24.53
CA GLU A 114 -18.74 55.48 23.78
C GLU A 114 -20.16 54.98 24.17
N ALA A 115 -20.36 53.66 24.30
CA ALA A 115 -21.64 53.13 24.76
C ALA A 115 -21.97 53.55 26.20
N GLN A 116 -20.97 53.60 27.08
CA GLN A 116 -21.14 54.11 28.46
C GLN A 116 -21.53 55.57 28.48
N LYS A 117 -20.93 56.42 27.67
CA LYS A 117 -21.28 57.81 27.53
C LYS A 117 -22.75 57.99 27.13
N ILE A 118 -23.17 57.26 26.06
CA ILE A 118 -24.58 57.29 25.59
C ILE A 118 -25.53 56.78 26.68
N LYS A 119 -25.14 55.75 27.42
CA LYS A 119 -25.94 55.21 28.53
C LYS A 119 -26.15 56.22 29.65
N LEU A 120 -25.11 56.93 30.06
CA LEU A 120 -25.18 57.98 31.07
C LEU A 120 -26.07 59.11 30.61
N GLU A 121 -25.97 59.55 29.34
CA GLU A 121 -26.81 60.56 28.73
C GLU A 121 -28.28 60.13 28.70
N MET A 122 -28.57 58.85 28.32
CA MET A 122 -29.90 58.26 28.33
C MET A 122 -30.50 58.27 29.75
N GLU A 123 -29.72 57.88 30.80
CA GLU A 123 -30.13 57.83 32.18
C GLU A 123 -30.45 59.30 32.70
N ARG A 124 -29.66 60.27 32.27
CA ARG A 124 -29.94 61.73 32.59
C ARG A 124 -31.25 62.16 31.92
N THR A 125 -31.39 61.88 30.61
CA THR A 125 -32.59 62.28 29.84
C THR A 125 -33.85 61.60 30.37
N GLN A 126 -33.78 60.40 30.81
CA GLN A 126 -34.91 59.70 31.46
C GLN A 126 -35.45 60.49 32.67
N LYS A 127 -34.56 60.96 33.54
CA LYS A 127 -34.94 61.76 34.72
C LYS A 127 -35.61 63.11 34.35
N LEU A 128 -35.28 63.65 33.17
CA LEU A 128 -35.87 64.91 32.66
C LEU A 128 -37.25 64.62 32.02
N VAL A 129 -37.40 63.49 31.34
CA VAL A 129 -38.71 62.99 30.81
C VAL A 129 -39.69 62.75 31.96
N ASP A 130 -39.24 62.13 33.05
CA ASP A 130 -40.08 61.83 34.23
C ASP A 130 -40.58 63.06 34.89
N LYS A 131 -39.85 64.22 34.72
CA LYS A 131 -40.27 65.57 35.21
C LYS A 131 -41.00 66.37 34.14
N ASN A 132 -41.35 65.79 32.98
CA ASN A 132 -41.97 66.50 31.83
C ASN A 132 -41.18 67.68 31.27
N ILE A 133 -39.84 67.69 31.42
CA ILE A 133 -38.99 68.80 30.95
C ILE A 133 -38.60 68.64 29.48
N VAL A 134 -38.45 67.34 29.02
CA VAL A 134 -38.10 67.04 27.65
C VAL A 134 -39.07 65.97 27.08
N SER A 135 -39.12 65.84 25.72
CA SER A 135 -40.03 64.94 25.03
C SER A 135 -39.58 63.45 25.18
N PRO A 136 -40.49 62.55 25.34
CA PRO A 136 -40.18 61.08 25.32
C PRO A 136 -39.45 60.57 24.03
N SER A 137 -39.60 61.34 22.93
CA SER A 137 -38.93 61.02 21.65
C SER A 137 -37.41 61.11 21.76
N GLU A 138 -36.90 62.02 22.62
CA GLU A 138 -35.46 62.22 22.82
C GLU A 138 -34.81 61.04 23.56
N TYR A 139 -35.50 60.52 24.56
CA TYR A 139 -35.09 59.29 25.23
C TYR A 139 -35.08 58.10 24.27
N ASN A 140 -36.11 57.95 23.39
CA ASN A 140 -36.18 56.89 22.40
C ASN A 140 -35.05 56.98 21.40
N LEU A 141 -34.62 58.18 21.00
CA LEU A 141 -33.46 58.40 20.12
C LEU A 141 -32.18 57.86 20.79
N LEU A 142 -31.93 58.26 22.05
CA LEU A 142 -30.77 57.76 22.82
C LEU A 142 -30.78 56.24 23.00
N LYS A 143 -31.96 55.64 23.19
CA LYS A 143 -32.12 54.17 23.25
C LYS A 143 -31.70 53.50 21.95
N ILE A 144 -32.04 54.08 20.79
CA ILE A 144 -31.61 53.59 19.49
C ILE A 144 -30.10 53.75 19.30
N GLN A 145 -29.56 54.93 19.71
CA GLN A 145 -28.12 55.18 19.68
C GLN A 145 -27.33 54.23 20.58
N LEU A 146 -27.84 53.90 21.77
CA LEU A 146 -27.24 52.94 22.67
C LEU A 146 -27.23 51.55 22.04
N LYS A 147 -28.32 51.15 21.36
CA LYS A 147 -28.38 49.88 20.61
C LYS A 147 -27.32 49.83 19.50
N ALA A 148 -27.16 50.93 18.76
CA ALA A 148 -26.14 51.03 17.72
C ALA A 148 -24.72 50.97 18.31
N ALA A 149 -24.48 51.64 19.45
CA ALA A 149 -23.18 51.59 20.13
C ALA A 149 -22.87 50.19 20.66
N ASN A 150 -23.88 49.45 21.18
CA ASN A 150 -23.72 48.08 21.60
C ASN A 150 -23.38 47.15 20.41
N SER A 151 -23.96 47.38 19.22
CA SER A 151 -23.59 46.65 18.01
C SER A 151 -22.13 46.88 17.61
N LYS A 152 -21.60 48.12 17.78
CA LYS A 152 -20.17 48.41 17.57
C LYS A 152 -19.25 47.73 18.57
N ILE A 153 -19.69 47.54 19.82
CA ILE A 153 -18.94 46.76 20.80
C ILE A 153 -18.80 45.31 20.32
N GLU A 154 -19.88 44.68 19.82
CA GLU A 154 -19.80 43.29 19.31
C GLU A 154 -18.94 43.20 18.06
N GLU A 155 -18.97 44.18 17.16
CA GLU A 155 -18.07 44.25 16.02
C GLU A 155 -16.59 44.32 16.47
N ALA A 156 -16.26 45.25 17.39
CA ALA A 156 -14.90 45.39 17.90
C ALA A 156 -14.44 44.14 18.68
N ARG A 157 -15.35 43.49 19.39
CA ARG A 157 -15.10 42.19 20.06
C ARG A 157 -14.74 41.09 19.06
N ALA A 158 -15.44 41.04 17.94
CA ALA A 158 -15.13 40.08 16.87
C ALA A 158 -13.72 40.29 16.30
N LEU A 159 -13.30 41.56 16.15
CA LEU A 159 -11.94 41.90 15.72
C LEU A 159 -10.87 41.48 16.74
N VAL A 160 -11.14 41.65 18.04
CA VAL A 160 -10.25 41.13 19.10
C VAL A 160 -10.10 39.62 19.00
N ASN A 161 -11.21 38.92 18.84
CA ASN A 161 -11.19 37.44 18.71
C ASN A 161 -10.41 36.99 17.45
N GLN A 162 -10.57 37.69 16.34
CA GLN A 162 -9.82 37.43 15.12
C GLN A 162 -8.31 37.65 15.33
N ALA A 163 -7.90 38.75 15.92
CA ALA A 163 -6.50 39.06 16.20
C ALA A 163 -5.89 38.07 17.21
N GLN A 164 -6.66 37.65 18.21
CA GLN A 164 -6.24 36.60 19.16
C GLN A 164 -6.03 35.26 18.45
N THR A 165 -6.94 34.83 17.59
CA THR A 165 -6.81 33.60 16.80
C THR A 165 -5.55 33.60 15.92
N LYS A 166 -5.26 34.75 15.28
CA LYS A 166 -4.00 34.88 14.52
C LYS A 166 -2.78 34.77 15.43
N LEU A 167 -2.80 35.40 16.61
CA LEU A 167 -1.71 35.27 17.57
C LEU A 167 -1.53 33.85 18.05
N ASP A 168 -2.62 33.11 18.29
CA ASP A 168 -2.56 31.70 18.70
C ASP A 168 -1.96 30.83 17.59
N TYR A 169 -2.20 31.15 16.33
CA TYR A 169 -1.58 30.44 15.20
C TYR A 169 -0.08 30.65 15.05
N THR A 170 0.50 31.66 15.78
CA THR A 170 1.97 31.84 15.80
C THR A 170 2.68 30.74 16.59
N VAL A 171 1.97 29.90 17.33
CA VAL A 171 2.51 28.74 18.04
C VAL A 171 1.85 27.48 17.48
N ILE A 172 2.65 26.66 16.86
CA ILE A 172 2.19 25.41 16.26
C ILE A 172 2.31 24.27 17.27
N HIS A 173 1.21 23.55 17.45
CA HIS A 173 1.09 22.42 18.35
C HIS A 173 0.86 21.13 17.58
N ALA A 174 1.29 20.02 18.16
CA ALA A 174 1.00 18.68 17.63
C ALA A 174 -0.51 18.39 17.71
N PRO A 175 -1.15 17.96 16.60
CA PRO A 175 -2.60 17.67 16.57
C PRO A 175 -2.96 16.35 17.25
N PHE A 176 -2.04 15.41 17.35
CA PHE A 176 -2.16 14.07 17.97
C PHE A 176 -0.79 13.56 18.40
N ASP A 177 -0.78 12.44 19.15
CA ASP A 177 0.45 11.76 19.54
C ASP A 177 1.06 11.06 18.32
N GLY A 178 2.33 11.36 18.02
CA GLY A 178 2.96 10.80 16.83
C GLY A 178 4.45 11.06 16.75
N ARG A 179 5.04 10.65 15.65
CA ARG A 179 6.45 10.89 15.35
C ARG A 179 6.56 11.99 14.30
N ILE A 180 7.43 12.96 14.58
CA ILE A 180 7.79 14.02 13.61
C ILE A 180 8.70 13.41 12.54
N ASP A 181 8.45 13.79 11.32
CA ASP A 181 9.34 13.51 10.20
C ASP A 181 10.40 14.61 10.05
N ARG A 182 11.04 14.69 8.89
CA ARG A 182 12.05 15.70 8.59
C ARG A 182 11.47 17.11 8.70
N ILE A 183 12.24 18.03 9.27
CA ILE A 183 11.91 19.46 9.36
C ILE A 183 12.60 20.18 8.19
N LEU A 184 11.79 20.64 7.24
CA LEU A 184 12.30 21.21 5.98
C LEU A 184 12.90 22.61 6.15
N LEU A 185 12.54 23.32 7.22
CA LEU A 185 12.87 24.71 7.47
C LEU A 185 13.73 24.86 8.72
N LYS A 186 14.48 25.93 8.79
CA LYS A 186 15.36 26.26 9.93
C LYS A 186 14.90 27.56 10.61
N GLU A 187 15.35 27.77 11.84
CA GLU A 187 15.15 29.04 12.54
C GLU A 187 15.63 30.21 11.66
N GLY A 188 14.83 31.28 11.59
CA GLY A 188 15.05 32.39 10.68
C GLY A 188 14.45 32.26 9.28
N SER A 189 13.93 31.09 8.91
CA SER A 189 13.27 30.89 7.60
C SER A 189 11.99 31.71 7.50
N LEU A 190 11.74 32.30 6.34
CA LEU A 190 10.45 32.92 6.02
C LEU A 190 9.42 31.84 5.71
N LEU A 191 8.27 31.94 6.34
CA LEU A 191 7.10 31.12 6.14
C LEU A 191 6.01 31.94 5.47
N THR A 192 5.37 31.33 4.48
CA THR A 192 4.14 31.84 3.88
C THR A 192 2.98 30.93 4.25
N GLU A 193 1.77 31.42 4.18
CA GLU A 193 0.58 30.60 4.38
C GLU A 193 0.59 29.38 3.45
N GLY A 194 0.35 28.20 4.01
CA GLY A 194 0.44 26.93 3.29
C GLY A 194 1.83 26.28 3.24
N SER A 195 2.91 26.96 3.66
CA SER A 195 4.27 26.38 3.68
C SER A 195 4.31 25.10 4.51
N LEU A 196 4.81 23.99 3.93
CA LEU A 196 5.04 22.74 4.64
C LEU A 196 6.24 22.89 5.57
N ILE A 197 6.05 22.56 6.84
CA ILE A 197 7.11 22.61 7.86
C ILE A 197 7.63 21.22 8.15
N THR A 198 6.74 20.30 8.44
CA THR A 198 7.02 18.88 8.72
C THR A 198 5.75 18.04 8.54
N THR A 199 5.89 16.75 8.69
CA THR A 199 4.76 15.81 8.75
C THR A 199 4.78 15.09 10.11
N ILE A 200 3.62 14.76 10.65
CA ILE A 200 3.47 13.97 11.87
C ILE A 200 2.71 12.71 11.53
N SER A 201 3.31 11.57 11.90
CA SER A 201 2.74 10.25 11.67
C SER A 201 2.40 9.56 12.97
N ASP A 202 1.15 9.11 13.12
CA ASP A 202 0.74 8.16 14.16
C ASP A 202 1.07 6.76 13.66
N LEU A 203 2.09 6.15 14.28
CA LEU A 203 2.60 4.82 13.96
C LEU A 203 2.19 3.77 14.99
N SER A 204 1.23 4.04 15.86
CA SER A 204 0.72 3.06 16.84
C SER A 204 0.09 1.84 16.16
N GLN A 205 -0.52 2.08 15.02
CA GLN A 205 -1.06 1.10 14.10
C GLN A 205 -0.69 1.52 12.67
N VAL A 206 -0.81 0.60 11.73
CA VAL A 206 -0.67 0.90 10.31
C VAL A 206 -1.86 0.37 9.53
N ASN A 207 -2.22 1.09 8.49
CA ASN A 207 -3.15 0.63 7.47
C ASN A 207 -2.33 0.09 6.30
N VAL A 208 -2.61 -1.13 5.91
CA VAL A 208 -1.98 -1.78 4.76
C VAL A 208 -3.02 -1.93 3.66
N TYR A 209 -2.75 -1.36 2.51
CA TYR A 209 -3.64 -1.37 1.36
C TYR A 209 -3.10 -2.33 0.30
N PHE A 210 -3.98 -3.13 -0.28
CA PHE A 210 -3.67 -4.01 -1.40
C PHE A 210 -4.89 -4.16 -2.30
N ASP A 211 -4.66 -4.41 -3.57
CA ASP A 211 -5.70 -4.44 -4.58
C ASP A 211 -6.02 -5.86 -5.01
N ILE A 212 -7.31 -6.13 -5.18
CA ILE A 212 -7.81 -7.37 -5.77
C ILE A 212 -8.57 -7.07 -7.07
N SER A 213 -8.59 -8.03 -7.98
CA SER A 213 -9.33 -7.90 -9.24
C SER A 213 -10.85 -7.98 -9.02
N GLU A 214 -11.62 -7.42 -9.96
CA GLU A 214 -13.08 -7.53 -9.97
C GLU A 214 -13.56 -9.00 -9.89
N ARG A 215 -12.89 -9.91 -10.58
CA ARG A 215 -13.21 -11.34 -10.53
C ARG A 215 -13.08 -11.92 -9.11
N GLU A 216 -12.00 -11.60 -8.41
CA GLU A 216 -11.75 -12.05 -7.03
C GLU A 216 -12.76 -11.44 -6.07
N TYR A 217 -13.08 -10.16 -6.26
CA TYR A 217 -14.12 -9.47 -5.50
C TYR A 217 -15.47 -10.15 -5.66
N LEU A 218 -15.90 -10.45 -6.90
CA LEU A 218 -17.18 -11.12 -7.18
C LEU A 218 -17.21 -12.51 -6.57
N THR A 219 -16.12 -13.27 -6.63
CA THR A 219 -16.02 -14.58 -5.98
C THR A 219 -16.18 -14.45 -4.46
N MET A 220 -15.50 -13.48 -3.84
CA MET A 220 -15.62 -13.21 -2.40
C MET A 220 -17.04 -12.81 -2.02
N MET A 221 -17.73 -12.01 -2.83
CA MET A 221 -19.13 -11.62 -2.58
C MET A 221 -20.09 -12.79 -2.73
N GLN A 222 -19.89 -13.68 -3.71
CA GLN A 222 -20.68 -14.91 -3.87
C GLN A 222 -20.50 -15.84 -2.66
N ASP A 223 -19.26 -16.01 -2.18
CA ASP A 223 -18.98 -16.80 -0.98
C ASP A 223 -19.68 -16.23 0.25
N LYS A 224 -19.70 -14.91 0.40
CA LYS A 224 -20.42 -14.22 1.47
C LYS A 224 -21.94 -14.44 1.37
N LEU A 225 -22.52 -14.35 0.18
CA LEU A 225 -23.95 -14.61 -0.05
C LEU A 225 -24.33 -16.07 0.25
N ASN A 226 -23.40 -17.01 0.01
CA ASN A 226 -23.57 -18.42 0.32
C ASN A 226 -23.32 -18.76 1.82
N GLY A 227 -23.15 -17.75 2.67
CA GLY A 227 -22.99 -17.91 4.13
C GLY A 227 -21.60 -18.38 4.55
N LYS A 228 -20.58 -18.36 3.67
CA LYS A 228 -19.20 -18.61 4.05
C LYS A 228 -18.65 -17.40 4.79
N ASP A 229 -17.85 -17.65 5.84
CA ASP A 229 -17.14 -16.56 6.52
C ASP A 229 -16.05 -15.99 5.60
N THR A 230 -16.24 -14.76 5.16
CA THR A 230 -15.31 -14.04 4.29
C THR A 230 -14.28 -13.21 5.06
N LYS A 231 -14.36 -13.17 6.40
CA LYS A 231 -13.38 -12.52 7.27
C LYS A 231 -12.12 -13.39 7.35
N LYS A 232 -11.32 -13.34 6.29
CA LYS A 232 -10.04 -14.06 6.28
C LYS A 232 -8.99 -13.26 7.05
N THR A 233 -8.38 -13.92 8.03
CA THR A 233 -7.19 -13.41 8.68
C THR A 233 -6.03 -13.45 7.69
N VAL A 234 -5.35 -12.35 7.50
CA VAL A 234 -4.27 -12.21 6.54
C VAL A 234 -2.94 -11.96 7.24
N LYS A 235 -1.85 -12.34 6.60
CA LYS A 235 -0.49 -12.17 7.10
C LYS A 235 0.24 -11.11 6.27
N LEU A 236 1.08 -10.34 6.94
CA LEU A 236 1.93 -9.34 6.28
C LEU A 236 3.35 -9.90 6.14
N ILE A 237 3.86 -9.89 4.93
CA ILE A 237 5.25 -10.23 4.58
C ILE A 237 5.98 -8.93 4.30
N LEU A 238 7.03 -8.67 5.05
CA LEU A 238 7.83 -7.46 4.92
C LEU A 238 8.72 -7.49 3.66
N ALA A 239 9.25 -6.34 3.24
CA ALA A 239 10.09 -6.22 2.05
C ALA A 239 11.34 -7.12 2.06
N ASN A 240 11.84 -7.49 3.24
CA ASN A 240 12.95 -8.44 3.42
C ASN A 240 12.53 -9.93 3.38
N GLY A 241 11.24 -10.21 3.13
CA GLY A 241 10.68 -11.56 3.11
C GLY A 241 10.31 -12.14 4.50
N ALA A 242 10.54 -11.40 5.58
CA ALA A 242 10.16 -11.84 6.93
C ALA A 242 8.65 -11.72 7.15
N LEU A 243 8.07 -12.67 7.85
CA LEU A 243 6.67 -12.62 8.26
C LEU A 243 6.52 -11.66 9.43
N TYR A 244 5.57 -10.72 9.34
CA TYR A 244 5.21 -9.86 10.45
C TYR A 244 4.47 -10.65 11.53
N PRO A 245 4.79 -10.48 12.84
CA PRO A 245 4.28 -11.36 13.88
C PRO A 245 2.79 -11.19 14.20
N HIS A 246 2.16 -10.14 13.69
CA HIS A 246 0.74 -9.85 13.92
C HIS A 246 -0.07 -10.15 12.68
N GLU A 247 -1.29 -10.58 12.89
CA GLU A 247 -2.27 -10.85 11.83
C GLU A 247 -3.30 -9.72 11.75
N GLY A 248 -3.89 -9.53 10.59
CA GLY A 248 -4.91 -8.52 10.36
C GLY A 248 -6.15 -9.07 9.67
N VAL A 249 -7.23 -8.32 9.71
CA VAL A 249 -8.48 -8.64 9.01
C VAL A 249 -8.69 -7.64 7.89
N ALA A 250 -8.89 -8.16 6.67
CA ALA A 250 -9.13 -7.33 5.51
C ALA A 250 -10.55 -6.75 5.48
N HIS A 251 -10.64 -5.47 5.14
CA HIS A 251 -11.91 -4.75 4.95
C HIS A 251 -11.90 -4.05 3.60
N ILE A 252 -13.01 -4.12 2.87
CA ILE A 252 -13.21 -3.33 1.64
C ILE A 252 -13.36 -1.87 2.03
N VAL A 253 -12.64 -0.99 1.36
CA VAL A 253 -12.62 0.45 1.66
C VAL A 253 -13.29 1.26 0.56
N GLU A 254 -13.15 0.83 -0.69
CA GLU A 254 -13.65 1.54 -1.85
C GLU A 254 -15.02 1.03 -2.26
N SER A 255 -15.82 1.93 -2.83
CA SER A 255 -17.15 1.62 -3.38
C SER A 255 -17.13 1.46 -4.89
N GLU A 256 -16.05 1.83 -5.54
CA GLU A 256 -15.88 1.84 -6.99
C GLU A 256 -14.59 1.12 -7.38
N PHE A 257 -14.60 0.49 -8.54
CA PHE A 257 -13.38 -0.10 -9.12
C PHE A 257 -12.54 0.98 -9.79
N GLU A 258 -11.24 0.89 -9.66
CA GLU A 258 -10.30 1.73 -10.43
C GLU A 258 -10.47 1.44 -11.93
N ALA A 259 -10.89 2.46 -12.68
CA ALA A 259 -11.29 2.30 -14.08
C ALA A 259 -10.16 1.79 -15.01
N ASN A 260 -8.90 2.07 -14.67
CA ASN A 260 -7.76 1.69 -15.50
C ASN A 260 -7.30 0.25 -15.26
N THR A 261 -7.48 -0.27 -14.06
CA THR A 261 -6.96 -1.58 -13.62
C THR A 261 -8.04 -2.62 -13.39
N GLY A 262 -9.31 -2.21 -13.20
CA GLY A 262 -10.41 -3.07 -12.81
C GLY A 262 -10.18 -3.73 -11.44
N SER A 263 -9.46 -3.05 -10.55
CA SER A 263 -9.17 -3.50 -9.20
C SER A 263 -9.92 -2.68 -8.15
N ILE A 264 -10.02 -3.22 -6.96
CA ILE A 264 -10.60 -2.56 -5.79
C ILE A 264 -9.67 -2.74 -4.59
N SER A 265 -9.45 -1.66 -3.83
CA SER A 265 -8.54 -1.67 -2.68
C SER A 265 -9.19 -2.22 -1.42
N LEU A 266 -8.47 -3.11 -0.76
CA LEU A 266 -8.76 -3.59 0.57
C LEU A 266 -7.79 -2.98 1.57
N ARG A 267 -8.26 -2.70 2.78
CA ARG A 267 -7.45 -2.22 3.89
C ARG A 267 -7.39 -3.26 5.00
N VAL A 268 -6.19 -3.48 5.49
CA VAL A 268 -5.92 -4.28 6.68
C VAL A 268 -5.25 -3.40 7.72
N GLN A 269 -5.73 -3.46 8.96
CA GLN A 269 -5.05 -2.81 10.09
C GLN A 269 -4.16 -3.80 10.81
N PHE A 270 -2.92 -3.37 11.08
CA PHE A 270 -1.97 -4.12 11.91
C PHE A 270 -1.51 -3.27 13.10
N PRO A 271 -1.44 -3.84 14.31
CA PRO A 271 -0.79 -3.18 15.44
C PRO A 271 0.70 -3.00 15.11
N ASN A 272 1.32 -1.92 15.62
CA ASN A 272 2.74 -1.63 15.37
C ASN A 272 3.41 -1.11 16.64
N ALA A 273 3.27 -1.88 17.73
CA ALA A 273 3.79 -1.50 19.04
C ALA A 273 5.32 -1.30 19.03
N GLU A 274 6.04 -2.09 18.25
CA GLU A 274 7.50 -2.00 18.10
C GLU A 274 7.94 -0.90 17.12
N HIS A 275 7.00 -0.21 16.48
CA HIS A 275 7.23 0.86 15.50
C HIS A 275 8.19 0.49 14.34
N ILE A 276 8.20 -0.80 13.96
CA ILE A 276 9.00 -1.34 12.86
C ILE A 276 8.46 -0.85 11.51
N LEU A 277 7.13 -0.83 11.37
CA LEU A 277 6.47 -0.39 10.16
C LEU A 277 6.46 1.14 10.08
N LYS A 278 6.76 1.66 8.90
CA LYS A 278 6.81 3.10 8.60
C LYS A 278 5.79 3.45 7.52
N HIS A 279 5.37 4.69 7.52
CA HIS A 279 4.57 5.24 6.42
C HIS A 279 5.36 5.18 5.10
N GLY A 280 4.70 4.74 4.01
CA GLY A 280 5.31 4.61 2.69
C GLY A 280 6.19 3.37 2.51
N ALA A 281 6.27 2.47 3.51
CA ALA A 281 6.91 1.17 3.33
C ALA A 281 6.03 0.26 2.46
N THR A 282 6.66 -0.73 1.79
CA THR A 282 5.98 -1.73 0.96
C THR A 282 6.13 -3.11 1.58
N GLY A 283 5.20 -4.00 1.25
CA GLY A 283 5.21 -5.39 1.65
C GLY A 283 4.31 -6.22 0.77
N LYS A 284 3.96 -7.40 1.25
CA LYS A 284 2.96 -8.26 0.61
C LYS A 284 1.94 -8.73 1.65
N ILE A 285 0.68 -8.75 1.27
CA ILE A 285 -0.37 -9.41 2.05
C ILE A 285 -0.56 -10.82 1.52
N ALA A 286 -0.46 -11.81 2.42
CA ALA A 286 -0.76 -13.21 2.14
C ALA A 286 -2.17 -13.54 2.62
N VAL A 287 -3.09 -13.73 1.67
CA VAL A 287 -4.49 -14.08 1.91
C VAL A 287 -4.65 -15.58 1.80
N PRO A 288 -5.19 -16.28 2.81
CA PRO A 288 -5.45 -17.72 2.70
C PRO A 288 -6.59 -17.96 1.71
N MET A 289 -6.30 -18.75 0.67
CA MET A 289 -7.29 -19.10 -0.36
C MET A 289 -8.00 -20.41 0.01
N GLU A 290 -7.26 -21.48 0.17
CA GLU A 290 -7.78 -22.80 0.47
C GLU A 290 -6.96 -23.47 1.57
N THR A 291 -7.65 -24.14 2.48
CA THR A 291 -7.04 -24.99 3.51
C THR A 291 -7.55 -26.40 3.31
N GLY A 292 -6.64 -27.36 3.22
CA GLY A 292 -7.01 -28.75 3.01
C GLY A 292 -5.88 -29.61 2.45
N GLN A 293 -6.24 -30.81 2.04
CA GLN A 293 -5.31 -31.72 1.40
C GLN A 293 -5.09 -31.33 -0.07
N HIS A 294 -3.85 -30.97 -0.38
CA HIS A 294 -3.42 -30.69 -1.74
C HIS A 294 -2.37 -31.69 -2.20
N THR A 295 -2.43 -32.08 -3.47
CA THR A 295 -1.42 -32.89 -4.12
C THR A 295 -0.36 -32.00 -4.74
N PHE A 296 0.90 -32.27 -4.46
CA PHE A 296 2.04 -31.47 -4.89
C PHE A 296 2.96 -32.24 -5.83
N VAL A 297 3.45 -31.56 -6.85
CA VAL A 297 4.49 -32.03 -7.75
C VAL A 297 5.69 -31.09 -7.72
N HIS A 298 6.91 -31.65 -7.63
CA HIS A 298 8.11 -30.81 -7.57
C HIS A 298 8.40 -30.16 -8.92
N GLN A 299 8.83 -28.89 -8.91
CA GLN A 299 9.07 -28.11 -10.14
C GLN A 299 10.06 -28.78 -11.13
N LYS A 300 11.03 -29.54 -10.65
CA LYS A 300 11.96 -30.30 -11.53
C LYS A 300 11.31 -31.43 -12.31
N SER A 301 10.15 -31.89 -11.87
CA SER A 301 9.36 -32.95 -12.55
C SER A 301 8.50 -32.36 -13.66
N VAL A 302 8.32 -31.04 -13.69
CA VAL A 302 7.37 -30.33 -14.54
C VAL A 302 8.10 -29.76 -15.76
N PHE A 303 7.47 -29.86 -16.91
CA PHE A 303 7.91 -29.21 -18.14
C PHE A 303 6.71 -28.75 -18.95
N GLU A 304 6.92 -27.71 -19.75
CA GLU A 304 5.88 -27.09 -20.58
C GLU A 304 6.15 -27.36 -22.06
N ILE A 305 5.11 -27.71 -22.77
CA ILE A 305 5.12 -27.79 -24.23
C ILE A 305 3.94 -26.97 -24.72
N GLN A 306 4.23 -25.91 -25.48
CA GLN A 306 3.24 -24.91 -25.88
C GLN A 306 2.53 -24.38 -24.60
N ASP A 307 1.20 -24.37 -24.59
CA ASP A 307 0.42 -23.80 -23.49
C ASP A 307 -0.01 -24.85 -22.43
N LYS A 308 0.63 -26.04 -22.42
CA LYS A 308 0.25 -27.13 -21.51
C LYS A 308 1.42 -27.59 -20.66
N THR A 309 1.10 -27.87 -19.41
CA THR A 309 2.04 -28.39 -18.41
C THR A 309 1.97 -29.92 -18.34
N TYR A 310 3.14 -30.56 -18.31
CA TYR A 310 3.27 -32.02 -18.36
C TYR A 310 4.21 -32.50 -17.26
N VAL A 311 4.00 -33.78 -16.89
CA VAL A 311 4.95 -34.60 -16.14
C VAL A 311 5.13 -35.93 -16.85
N TYR A 312 6.24 -36.60 -16.59
CA TYR A 312 6.37 -38.02 -16.98
C TYR A 312 5.90 -38.91 -15.82
N THR A 313 4.79 -39.61 -16.02
CA THR A 313 4.28 -40.62 -15.07
C THR A 313 4.91 -41.98 -15.36
N MET A 314 5.31 -42.69 -14.31
CA MET A 314 5.86 -44.06 -14.43
C MET A 314 4.72 -45.06 -14.57
N GLN A 315 4.81 -45.91 -15.59
CA GLN A 315 3.87 -47.01 -15.82
C GLN A 315 4.37 -48.29 -15.12
N PRO A 316 3.51 -49.29 -14.89
CA PRO A 316 3.89 -50.56 -14.25
C PRO A 316 4.99 -51.32 -14.96
N ASP A 317 5.12 -51.19 -16.29
CA ASP A 317 6.14 -51.83 -17.15
C ASP A 317 7.48 -51.07 -17.15
N SER A 318 7.66 -50.08 -16.27
CA SER A 318 8.83 -49.22 -16.20
C SER A 318 9.02 -48.32 -17.43
N THR A 319 7.98 -48.05 -18.19
CA THR A 319 7.97 -47.01 -19.21
C THR A 319 7.47 -45.71 -18.64
N VAL A 320 7.83 -44.59 -19.28
CA VAL A 320 7.33 -43.25 -18.90
C VAL A 320 6.28 -42.76 -19.89
N LYS A 321 5.18 -42.25 -19.36
CA LYS A 321 4.10 -41.69 -20.15
C LYS A 321 4.04 -40.18 -19.90
N MET A 322 4.08 -39.41 -20.98
CA MET A 322 3.86 -37.95 -20.91
C MET A 322 2.39 -37.66 -20.56
N THR A 323 2.14 -37.12 -19.39
CA THR A 323 0.78 -36.86 -18.87
C THR A 323 0.57 -35.42 -18.66
N PRO A 324 -0.43 -34.79 -19.32
CA PRO A 324 -0.80 -33.38 -19.05
C PRO A 324 -1.49 -33.30 -17.70
N PHE A 325 -1.29 -32.17 -17.01
CA PHE A 325 -2.00 -31.88 -15.78
C PHE A 325 -2.30 -30.38 -15.66
N VAL A 326 -3.26 -30.02 -14.80
CA VAL A 326 -3.59 -28.64 -14.49
C VAL A 326 -2.74 -28.23 -13.29
N ALA A 327 -1.77 -27.35 -13.56
CA ALA A 327 -0.92 -26.79 -12.52
C ALA A 327 -1.61 -25.59 -11.89
N GLY A 328 -1.84 -25.64 -10.58
CA GLY A 328 -2.31 -24.54 -9.75
C GLY A 328 -1.16 -23.66 -9.24
N SER A 329 -1.40 -22.98 -8.14
CA SER A 329 -0.43 -22.09 -7.51
C SER A 329 0.86 -22.81 -7.11
N ARG A 330 1.96 -22.07 -7.16
CA ARG A 330 3.27 -22.57 -6.75
C ARG A 330 3.53 -22.25 -5.29
N VAL A 331 3.88 -23.27 -4.51
CA VAL A 331 4.26 -23.13 -3.10
C VAL A 331 5.72 -23.57 -2.94
N GLY A 332 6.62 -22.64 -2.76
CA GLY A 332 8.06 -22.89 -2.71
C GLY A 332 8.57 -23.52 -4.02
N HIS A 333 9.03 -24.78 -3.93
CA HIS A 333 9.52 -25.55 -5.07
C HIS A 333 8.48 -26.53 -5.66
N TYR A 334 7.22 -26.43 -5.26
CA TYR A 334 6.16 -27.35 -5.65
C TYR A 334 5.03 -26.63 -6.36
N TYR A 335 4.45 -27.29 -7.37
CA TYR A 335 3.17 -26.89 -7.95
C TYR A 335 2.04 -27.70 -7.32
N ILE A 336 0.92 -27.06 -7.07
CA ILE A 336 -0.32 -27.73 -6.69
C ILE A 336 -0.90 -28.40 -7.93
N VAL A 337 -1.35 -29.63 -7.79
CA VAL A 337 -2.05 -30.39 -8.86
C VAL A 337 -3.55 -30.13 -8.66
N GLU A 338 -4.15 -29.32 -9.52
CA GLU A 338 -5.59 -29.07 -9.52
C GLU A 338 -6.38 -30.14 -10.25
N GLY A 339 -5.71 -30.94 -11.13
CA GLY A 339 -6.33 -32.02 -11.85
C GLY A 339 -5.40 -32.68 -12.86
N GLY A 340 -5.81 -33.85 -13.40
CA GLY A 340 -5.09 -34.55 -14.44
C GLY A 340 -4.08 -35.58 -13.96
N LEU A 341 -3.79 -35.69 -12.65
CA LEU A 341 -2.91 -36.69 -12.08
C LEU A 341 -3.61 -37.47 -10.95
N ASP A 342 -3.41 -38.78 -10.91
CA ASP A 342 -3.82 -39.61 -9.77
C ASP A 342 -2.83 -39.37 -8.61
N PRO A 343 -3.28 -39.16 -7.38
CA PRO A 343 -2.41 -38.92 -6.21
C PRO A 343 -1.40 -40.05 -5.93
N ASN A 344 -1.68 -41.27 -6.37
CA ASN A 344 -0.85 -42.44 -6.14
C ASN A 344 0.21 -42.67 -7.21
N VAL A 345 0.24 -41.85 -8.26
CA VAL A 345 1.17 -42.04 -9.37
C VAL A 345 2.58 -41.62 -9.00
N LYS A 346 3.59 -42.31 -9.49
CA LYS A 346 4.99 -41.90 -9.40
C LYS A 346 5.35 -41.08 -10.62
N VAL A 347 6.05 -39.98 -10.41
CA VAL A 347 6.52 -39.08 -11.47
C VAL A 347 8.04 -39.04 -11.52
N VAL A 348 8.60 -38.78 -12.68
CA VAL A 348 10.03 -38.54 -12.83
C VAL A 348 10.39 -37.25 -12.11
N TYR A 349 11.42 -37.25 -11.24
CA TYR A 349 11.81 -36.12 -10.42
C TYR A 349 12.67 -35.11 -11.19
N GLU A 350 13.65 -35.60 -11.97
CA GLU A 350 14.56 -34.77 -12.77
C GLU A 350 15.05 -35.52 -14.01
N GLY A 351 15.61 -34.76 -14.97
CA GLY A 351 16.07 -35.34 -16.24
C GLY A 351 14.97 -35.45 -17.29
N VAL A 352 13.84 -34.81 -17.11
CA VAL A 352 12.67 -34.82 -18.01
C VAL A 352 13.02 -34.44 -19.47
N GLN A 353 14.03 -33.58 -19.67
CA GLN A 353 14.47 -33.16 -21.02
C GLN A 353 15.06 -34.28 -21.88
N ASN A 354 15.53 -35.37 -21.27
CA ASN A 354 16.18 -36.48 -21.95
C ASN A 354 15.24 -37.68 -22.20
N LEU A 355 13.96 -37.50 -21.87
CA LEU A 355 12.95 -38.54 -21.96
C LEU A 355 12.03 -38.32 -23.16
N ARG A 356 11.50 -39.45 -23.66
CA ARG A 356 10.45 -39.47 -24.69
C ARG A 356 9.28 -40.30 -24.20
N ASN A 357 8.09 -40.01 -24.68
CA ASN A 357 6.90 -40.79 -24.36
C ASN A 357 7.09 -42.27 -24.76
N GLY A 358 6.82 -43.20 -23.84
CA GLY A 358 7.02 -44.62 -24.03
C GLY A 358 8.45 -45.15 -23.76
N MET A 359 9.41 -44.27 -23.41
CA MET A 359 10.78 -44.70 -23.13
C MET A 359 10.86 -45.54 -21.87
N LYS A 360 11.63 -46.66 -21.93
CA LYS A 360 11.87 -47.53 -20.76
C LYS A 360 12.99 -46.99 -19.91
N ILE A 361 12.77 -46.89 -18.58
CA ILE A 361 13.72 -46.38 -17.59
C ILE A 361 14.01 -47.40 -16.51
N ASN A 362 15.13 -47.23 -15.81
CA ASN A 362 15.41 -47.93 -14.56
C ASN A 362 15.09 -46.97 -13.40
N PRO A 363 13.93 -47.10 -12.71
CA PRO A 363 13.48 -46.14 -11.71
C PRO A 363 14.32 -46.24 -10.43
N LYS A 364 14.94 -45.17 -10.02
CA LYS A 364 15.50 -45.04 -8.66
C LYS A 364 14.53 -44.25 -7.82
N LEU A 365 13.96 -44.89 -6.80
CA LEU A 365 13.04 -44.21 -5.87
C LEU A 365 13.81 -43.15 -5.08
N ARG A 366 13.37 -41.89 -5.16
CA ARG A 366 13.86 -40.78 -4.33
C ARG A 366 12.79 -40.45 -3.31
N LYS A 367 13.15 -40.49 -2.02
CA LYS A 367 12.34 -39.89 -0.96
C LYS A 367 12.62 -38.41 -0.95
N LEU A 368 11.58 -37.56 -1.00
CA LEU A 368 11.63 -36.12 -0.89
C LEU A 368 11.62 -35.68 0.57
#